data_34e90b7dc471300775887d065ca1aeda
#
_entry.id   34e90b7dc471300775887d065ca1aeda
#
_cell.length_a   1.000
_cell.length_b   1.000
_cell.length_c   1.000
_cell.angle_alpha   90.00
_cell.angle_beta   90.00
_cell.angle_gamma   90.00
#
_symmetry.space_group_name_H-M   'P 1'
#
loop_
_entity.id
_entity.type
_entity.pdbx_description
1 polymer ?
#
loop_
_entity_poly.entity_id
_entity_poly.type
_entity_poly.pdbx_seq_one_letter_code
_entity_poly.pdbx_strand_id
1 'polypeptide(L)'
;MGGNRFAKADAIEASLMLAGERVPDPTELVYARLFTEHPHMEGLFCHDRNNAVKGEMLSRALDNILDYIGERHYADHLIRSECMTHDMYGVPPEVFSTFFATLAATLQGILGADWTAETDAAWRELLAELAALTKGVAAAT
;
A
#
# COMPACT_ATOMS: atom_id res chain seq x y z
N MET A 1 5.71 -24.07 -12.10
CA MET A 1 6.48 -23.27 -11.16
C MET A 1 5.89 -21.86 -11.07
N GLY A 2 5.58 -21.42 -9.88
CA GLY A 2 5.04 -20.10 -9.66
C GLY A 2 6.06 -19.04 -10.05
N GLY A 3 5.64 -18.07 -10.83
CA GLY A 3 6.48 -16.96 -11.23
C GLY A 3 5.83 -15.64 -10.87
N ASN A 4 6.62 -14.59 -10.87
CA ASN A 4 6.10 -13.26 -10.64
C ASN A 4 5.35 -12.78 -11.90
N ARG A 5 4.12 -12.33 -11.72
CA ARG A 5 3.35 -11.76 -12.83
C ARG A 5 3.74 -10.33 -13.16
N PHE A 6 4.22 -9.60 -12.15
CA PHE A 6 4.67 -8.23 -12.34
C PHE A 6 6.12 -8.26 -12.82
N ALA A 7 6.39 -7.66 -13.98
CA ALA A 7 7.71 -7.74 -14.61
C ALA A 7 8.85 -7.17 -13.75
N LYS A 8 8.55 -6.17 -12.93
CA LYS A 8 9.56 -5.51 -12.08
C LYS A 8 9.47 -5.94 -10.62
N ALA A 9 8.95 -7.14 -10.37
CA ALA A 9 8.76 -7.65 -9.01
C ALA A 9 10.04 -7.66 -8.18
N ASP A 10 11.16 -8.01 -8.80
CA ASP A 10 12.43 -8.09 -8.06
C ASP A 10 12.82 -6.75 -7.44
N ALA A 11 12.62 -5.65 -8.17
CA ALA A 11 12.92 -4.31 -7.64
C ALA A 11 11.99 -3.95 -6.47
N ILE A 12 10.71 -4.33 -6.56
CA ILE A 12 9.76 -4.10 -5.47
C ILE A 12 10.16 -4.89 -4.24
N GLU A 13 10.42 -6.19 -4.41
CA GLU A 13 10.82 -7.06 -3.29
C GLU A 13 12.09 -6.56 -2.62
N ALA A 14 13.10 -6.19 -3.40
CA ALA A 14 14.36 -5.70 -2.86
C ALA A 14 14.16 -4.42 -2.04
N SER A 15 13.30 -3.52 -2.51
CA SER A 15 13.01 -2.27 -1.79
C SER A 15 12.32 -2.56 -0.46
N LEU A 16 11.36 -3.49 -0.45
CA LEU A 16 10.65 -3.86 0.77
C LEU A 16 11.58 -4.52 1.78
N MET A 17 12.46 -5.41 1.32
CA MET A 17 13.43 -6.07 2.20
C MET A 17 14.40 -5.08 2.81
N LEU A 18 14.96 -4.18 2.02
CA LEU A 18 15.94 -3.20 2.51
C LEU A 18 15.27 -2.23 3.50
N ALA A 19 14.07 -1.76 3.17
CA ALA A 19 13.34 -0.89 4.07
C ALA A 19 13.03 -1.58 5.40
N GLY A 20 12.65 -2.86 5.35
CA GLY A 20 12.38 -3.65 6.55
C GLY A 20 13.61 -3.87 7.42
N GLU A 21 14.80 -3.94 6.82
CA GLU A 21 16.04 -4.03 7.58
C GLU A 21 16.31 -2.73 8.34
N ARG A 22 15.98 -1.59 7.75
CA ARG A 22 16.21 -0.27 8.36
C ARG A 22 15.15 0.12 9.36
N VAL A 23 13.90 -0.17 9.05
CA VAL A 23 12.74 0.14 9.90
C VAL A 23 11.84 -1.09 9.90
N PRO A 24 12.02 -2.01 10.86
CA PRO A 24 11.26 -3.26 10.92
C PRO A 24 9.74 -3.05 11.00
N ASP A 25 9.29 -2.00 11.67
CA ASP A 25 7.87 -1.67 11.74
C ASP A 25 7.65 -0.22 11.32
N PRO A 26 7.30 0.03 10.07
CA PRO A 26 7.10 1.37 9.55
C PRO A 26 5.70 1.94 9.80
N THR A 27 4.87 1.28 10.62
CA THR A 27 3.46 1.68 10.82
C THR A 27 3.33 3.16 11.17
N GLU A 28 4.09 3.64 12.16
CA GLU A 28 3.98 5.03 12.59
C GLU A 28 4.37 6.01 11.48
N LEU A 29 5.41 5.67 10.72
CA LEU A 29 5.88 6.54 9.63
C LEU A 29 4.84 6.62 8.50
N VAL A 30 4.24 5.48 8.15
CA VAL A 30 3.24 5.42 7.09
C VAL A 30 2.02 6.26 7.47
N TYR A 31 1.49 6.05 8.68
CA TYR A 31 0.28 6.74 9.09
C TYR A 31 0.50 8.21 9.43
N ALA A 32 1.70 8.57 9.90
CA ALA A 32 2.03 9.99 10.07
C ALA A 32 1.95 10.72 8.73
N ARG A 33 2.47 10.10 7.67
CA ARG A 33 2.38 10.68 6.33
C ARG A 33 0.94 10.69 5.82
N LEU A 34 0.20 9.60 6.03
CA LEU A 34 -1.20 9.52 5.61
C LEU A 34 -2.02 10.64 6.25
N PHE A 35 -1.85 10.88 7.54
CA PHE A 35 -2.62 11.91 8.26
C PHE A 35 -2.17 13.32 7.90
N THR A 36 -0.93 13.48 7.44
CA THR A 36 -0.50 14.77 6.89
C THR A 36 -1.19 15.05 5.55
N GLU A 37 -1.33 14.01 4.73
CA GLU A 37 -1.99 14.14 3.42
C GLU A 37 -3.51 14.17 3.54
N HIS A 38 -4.06 13.47 4.53
CA HIS A 38 -5.50 13.35 4.75
C HIS A 38 -5.82 13.51 6.25
N PRO A 39 -5.74 14.74 6.78
CA PRO A 39 -5.90 14.97 8.23
C PRO A 39 -7.20 14.43 8.82
N HIS A 40 -8.28 14.47 8.04
CA HIS A 40 -9.59 14.02 8.50
C HIS A 40 -9.65 12.50 8.73
N MET A 41 -8.68 11.74 8.23
CA MET A 41 -8.66 10.29 8.42
C MET A 41 -8.20 9.91 9.82
N GLU A 42 -7.48 10.79 10.51
CA GLU A 42 -6.95 10.46 11.84
C GLU A 42 -8.05 10.08 12.83
N GLY A 43 -9.20 10.75 12.75
CA GLY A 43 -10.31 10.48 13.64
C GLY A 43 -10.87 9.06 13.53
N LEU A 44 -10.69 8.41 12.39
CA LEU A 44 -11.15 7.03 12.21
C LEU A 44 -10.38 6.04 13.08
N PHE A 45 -9.23 6.44 13.59
CA PHE A 45 -8.35 5.60 14.41
C PHE A 45 -8.34 5.99 15.87
N CYS A 46 -9.32 6.78 16.33
CA CYS A 46 -9.33 7.30 17.70
C CYS A 46 -9.38 6.20 18.76
N HIS A 47 -9.87 5.01 18.42
CA HIS A 47 -9.92 3.86 19.33
C HIS A 47 -8.82 2.84 19.11
N ASP A 48 -7.89 3.13 18.20
CA ASP A 48 -6.78 2.24 17.90
C ASP A 48 -5.74 2.35 19.02
N ARG A 49 -5.51 1.24 19.72
CA ARG A 49 -4.54 1.18 20.83
C ARG A 49 -3.28 0.49 20.34
N ASN A 50 -2.13 1.09 20.67
CA ASN A 50 -0.82 0.52 20.33
C ASN A 50 -0.64 0.28 18.83
N ASN A 51 -1.35 1.04 17.98
CA ASN A 51 -1.31 0.90 16.53
C ASN A 51 -1.74 -0.48 16.04
N ALA A 52 -2.57 -1.20 16.82
CA ALA A 52 -2.98 -2.55 16.44
C ALA A 52 -3.76 -2.59 15.14
N VAL A 53 -4.74 -1.69 14.97
CA VAL A 53 -5.54 -1.62 13.74
C VAL A 53 -4.68 -1.14 12.57
N LYS A 54 -3.92 -0.07 12.79
CA LYS A 54 -3.02 0.46 11.74
C LYS A 54 -2.02 -0.59 11.30
N GLY A 55 -1.42 -1.31 12.25
CA GLY A 55 -0.45 -2.36 11.93
C GLY A 55 -1.06 -3.49 11.14
N GLU A 56 -2.28 -3.91 11.49
CA GLU A 56 -2.99 -4.95 10.75
C GLU A 56 -3.31 -4.52 9.33
N MET A 57 -3.77 -3.30 9.15
CA MET A 57 -4.08 -2.76 7.81
C MET A 57 -2.83 -2.67 6.95
N LEU A 58 -1.71 -2.21 7.53
CA LEU A 58 -0.45 -2.15 6.80
C LEU A 58 0.03 -3.55 6.41
N SER A 59 -0.07 -4.50 7.33
CA SER A 59 0.31 -5.89 7.06
C SER A 59 -0.49 -6.46 5.89
N ARG A 60 -1.79 -6.22 5.86
CA ARG A 60 -2.65 -6.68 4.75
C ARG A 60 -2.27 -6.01 3.44
N ALA A 61 -1.96 -4.72 3.47
CA ALA A 61 -1.54 -4.01 2.27
C ALA A 61 -0.25 -4.61 1.70
N LEU A 62 0.72 -4.91 2.58
CA LEU A 62 1.98 -5.52 2.17
C LEU A 62 1.75 -6.93 1.61
N ASP A 63 0.90 -7.73 2.24
CA ASP A 63 0.57 -9.07 1.75
C ASP A 63 -0.08 -8.99 0.37
N ASN A 64 -0.97 -8.04 0.16
CA ASN A 64 -1.61 -7.85 -1.13
C ASN A 64 -0.62 -7.42 -2.21
N ILE A 65 0.33 -6.55 -1.87
CA ILE A 65 1.38 -6.15 -2.81
C ILE A 65 2.22 -7.35 -3.20
N LEU A 66 2.66 -8.15 -2.22
CA LEU A 66 3.50 -9.31 -2.48
C LEU A 66 2.77 -10.35 -3.34
N ASP A 67 1.49 -10.58 -3.07
CA ASP A 67 0.70 -11.48 -3.91
C ASP A 67 0.50 -10.91 -5.32
N TYR A 68 0.23 -9.61 -5.40
CA TYR A 68 -0.01 -8.97 -6.70
C TYR A 68 1.19 -9.07 -7.63
N ILE A 69 2.38 -8.80 -7.11
CA ILE A 69 3.60 -8.86 -7.92
C ILE A 69 4.07 -10.29 -8.15
N GLY A 70 3.66 -11.22 -7.27
CA GLY A 70 4.01 -12.63 -7.35
C GLY A 70 3.02 -13.42 -8.20
N GLU A 71 2.45 -14.47 -7.61
CA GLU A 71 1.55 -15.37 -8.32
C GLU A 71 0.13 -14.83 -8.52
N ARG A 72 -0.23 -13.82 -7.76
CA ARG A 72 -1.50 -13.09 -7.87
C ARG A 72 -2.71 -14.00 -7.70
N HIS A 73 -2.72 -14.72 -6.56
CA HIS A 73 -3.82 -15.62 -6.23
C HIS A 73 -5.07 -14.92 -5.75
N TYR A 74 -4.92 -13.80 -5.01
CA TYR A 74 -6.06 -13.18 -4.32
C TYR A 74 -6.05 -11.65 -4.32
N ALA A 75 -4.92 -11.02 -4.65
CA ALA A 75 -4.76 -9.58 -4.45
C ALA A 75 -5.82 -8.76 -5.19
N ASP A 76 -6.09 -9.08 -6.45
CA ASP A 76 -7.06 -8.34 -7.26
C ASP A 76 -8.43 -8.31 -6.57
N HIS A 77 -8.88 -9.46 -6.13
CA HIS A 77 -10.17 -9.59 -5.47
C HIS A 77 -10.21 -8.89 -4.11
N LEU A 78 -9.17 -9.11 -3.29
CA LEU A 78 -9.13 -8.53 -1.96
C LEU A 78 -9.03 -7.02 -1.99
N ILE A 79 -8.20 -6.47 -2.89
CA ILE A 79 -8.05 -5.02 -2.99
C ILE A 79 -9.37 -4.37 -3.38
N ARG A 80 -10.08 -4.93 -4.34
CA ARG A 80 -11.40 -4.41 -4.73
C ARG A 80 -12.41 -4.53 -3.60
N SER A 81 -12.44 -5.66 -2.92
CA SER A 81 -13.35 -5.92 -1.82
C SER A 81 -13.08 -4.97 -0.66
N GLU A 82 -11.83 -4.78 -0.30
CA GLU A 82 -11.46 -3.87 0.78
C GLU A 82 -11.76 -2.42 0.41
N CYS A 83 -11.59 -2.05 -0.85
CA CYS A 83 -11.94 -0.71 -1.32
C CYS A 83 -13.43 -0.45 -1.13
N MET A 84 -14.29 -1.41 -1.48
CA MET A 84 -15.73 -1.30 -1.26
C MET A 84 -16.07 -1.16 0.22
N THR A 85 -15.45 -1.99 1.06
CA THR A 85 -15.69 -1.96 2.50
C THR A 85 -15.28 -0.60 3.09
N HIS A 86 -14.14 -0.08 2.68
CA HIS A 86 -13.68 1.21 3.17
C HIS A 86 -14.60 2.35 2.72
N ASP A 87 -15.12 2.27 1.51
CA ASP A 87 -16.09 3.27 1.02
C ASP A 87 -17.32 3.31 1.92
N MET A 88 -17.79 2.15 2.37
CA MET A 88 -18.94 2.06 3.27
C MET A 88 -18.67 2.71 4.63
N TYR A 89 -17.41 2.80 5.03
CA TYR A 89 -17.01 3.41 6.31
C TYR A 89 -16.50 4.85 6.15
N GLY A 90 -16.72 5.45 5.00
CA GLY A 90 -16.39 6.86 4.79
C GLY A 90 -14.99 7.11 4.24
N VAL A 91 -14.33 6.09 3.71
CA VAL A 91 -13.04 6.24 3.03
C VAL A 91 -13.27 6.06 1.53
N PRO A 92 -13.37 7.16 0.77
CA PRO A 92 -13.65 7.06 -0.67
C PRO A 92 -12.56 6.27 -1.41
N PRO A 93 -12.91 5.65 -2.55
CA PRO A 93 -11.93 4.89 -3.34
C PRO A 93 -10.67 5.66 -3.71
N GLU A 94 -10.78 6.96 -4.01
CA GLU A 94 -9.63 7.80 -4.34
C GLU A 94 -8.68 7.92 -3.14
N VAL A 95 -9.21 7.99 -1.93
CA VAL A 95 -8.40 8.04 -0.72
C VAL A 95 -7.82 6.67 -0.42
N PHE A 96 -8.64 5.62 -0.55
CA PHE A 96 -8.19 4.25 -0.34
C PHE A 96 -6.99 3.93 -1.24
N SER A 97 -7.07 4.27 -2.52
CA SER A 97 -6.00 3.96 -3.47
C SER A 97 -4.71 4.75 -3.17
N THR A 98 -4.83 5.94 -2.58
CA THR A 98 -3.63 6.74 -2.25
C THR A 98 -2.81 6.13 -1.13
N PHE A 99 -3.36 5.18 -0.36
CA PHE A 99 -2.61 4.52 0.70
C PHE A 99 -1.34 3.85 0.14
N PHE A 100 -1.45 3.21 -1.01
CA PHE A 100 -0.29 2.57 -1.63
C PHE A 100 0.78 3.58 -2.03
N ALA A 101 0.36 4.75 -2.53
CA ALA A 101 1.29 5.82 -2.87
C ALA A 101 1.96 6.38 -1.61
N THR A 102 1.20 6.50 -0.52
CA THR A 102 1.73 6.94 0.76
C THR A 102 2.77 5.96 1.29
N LEU A 103 2.49 4.67 1.16
CA LEU A 103 3.45 3.63 1.53
C LEU A 103 4.73 3.75 0.71
N ALA A 104 4.62 3.89 -0.61
CA ALA A 104 5.78 4.03 -1.48
C ALA A 104 6.62 5.25 -1.11
N ALA A 105 5.97 6.39 -0.85
CA ALA A 105 6.66 7.61 -0.46
C ALA A 105 7.39 7.44 0.88
N THR A 106 6.80 6.72 1.82
CA THR A 106 7.43 6.42 3.10
C THR A 106 8.68 5.56 2.91
N LEU A 107 8.57 4.52 2.07
CA LEU A 107 9.71 3.66 1.76
C LEU A 107 10.82 4.45 1.07
N GLN A 108 10.47 5.35 0.17
CA GLN A 108 11.44 6.22 -0.49
C GLN A 108 12.21 7.06 0.53
N GLY A 109 11.51 7.59 1.53
CA GLY A 109 12.16 8.34 2.61
C GLY A 109 13.11 7.48 3.42
N ILE A 110 12.74 6.22 3.69
CA ILE A 110 13.58 5.29 4.44
C ILE A 110 14.83 4.93 3.63
N LEU A 111 14.69 4.66 2.35
CA LEU A 111 15.80 4.21 1.51
C LEU A 111 16.72 5.34 1.05
N GLY A 112 16.20 6.56 0.93
CA GLY A 112 17.04 7.70 0.51
C GLY A 112 17.76 7.42 -0.80
N ALA A 113 19.11 7.46 -0.76
CA ALA A 113 19.92 7.25 -1.95
C ALA A 113 19.78 5.84 -2.55
N ASP A 114 19.33 4.87 -1.76
CA ASP A 114 19.13 3.51 -2.24
C ASP A 114 17.80 3.32 -2.98
N TRP A 115 16.97 4.35 -3.03
CA TRP A 115 15.80 4.37 -3.90
C TRP A 115 16.29 4.75 -5.31
N THR A 116 16.63 3.74 -6.09
CA THR A 116 17.23 3.95 -7.41
C THR A 116 16.19 4.32 -8.46
N ALA A 117 16.65 4.73 -9.64
CA ALA A 117 15.74 4.99 -10.77
C ALA A 117 14.95 3.73 -11.14
N GLU A 118 15.56 2.55 -11.04
CA GLU A 118 14.88 1.28 -11.28
C GLU A 118 13.79 1.02 -10.25
N THR A 119 14.08 1.26 -8.97
CA THR A 119 13.10 1.13 -7.90
C THR A 119 11.93 2.09 -8.10
N ASP A 120 12.23 3.33 -8.44
CA ASP A 120 11.20 4.35 -8.69
C ASP A 120 10.29 3.95 -9.84
N ALA A 121 10.86 3.50 -10.96
CA ALA A 121 10.09 3.08 -12.12
C ALA A 121 9.19 1.89 -11.78
N ALA A 122 9.70 0.92 -11.02
CA ALA A 122 8.93 -0.25 -10.61
C ALA A 122 7.73 0.15 -9.75
N TRP A 123 7.94 1.03 -8.76
CA TRP A 123 6.86 1.48 -7.90
C TRP A 123 5.83 2.32 -8.66
N ARG A 124 6.25 3.19 -9.56
CA ARG A 124 5.31 3.97 -10.37
C ARG A 124 4.38 3.09 -11.19
N GLU A 125 4.95 2.05 -11.80
CA GLU A 125 4.16 1.09 -12.57
C GLU A 125 3.20 0.31 -11.68
N LEU A 126 3.68 -0.16 -10.54
CA LEU A 126 2.85 -0.89 -9.58
C LEU A 126 1.70 -0.03 -9.07
N LEU A 127 1.99 1.22 -8.70
CA LEU A 127 0.96 2.13 -8.18
C LEU A 127 -0.12 2.40 -9.24
N ALA A 128 0.27 2.53 -10.50
CA ALA A 128 -0.71 2.74 -11.57
C ALA A 128 -1.63 1.53 -11.73
N GLU A 129 -1.07 0.32 -11.62
CA GLU A 129 -1.86 -0.90 -11.73
C GLU A 129 -2.79 -1.08 -10.54
N LEU A 130 -2.30 -0.80 -9.31
CA LEU A 130 -3.12 -0.89 -8.12
C LEU A 130 -4.28 0.13 -8.14
N ALA A 131 -4.00 1.34 -8.60
CA ALA A 131 -5.04 2.36 -8.74
C ALA A 131 -6.12 1.93 -9.73
N ALA A 132 -5.70 1.25 -10.81
CA ALA A 132 -6.65 0.75 -11.80
C ALA A 132 -7.60 -0.30 -11.23
N LEU A 133 -7.15 -1.08 -10.23
CA LEU A 133 -8.00 -2.08 -9.58
C LEU A 133 -9.18 -1.47 -8.83
N THR A 134 -9.01 -0.26 -8.30
CA THR A 134 -10.05 0.40 -7.51
C THR A 134 -10.91 1.34 -8.35
N LYS A 135 -10.52 1.57 -9.60
CA LYS A 135 -11.24 2.48 -10.48
C LYS A 135 -12.63 1.95 -10.76
N GLY A 136 -13.63 2.79 -10.53
CA GLY A 136 -15.01 2.42 -10.78
C GLY A 136 -15.69 1.65 -9.65
N VAL A 137 -14.97 1.30 -8.57
CA VAL A 137 -15.57 0.56 -7.46
C VAL A 137 -16.73 1.34 -6.84
N ALA A 138 -16.57 2.64 -6.62
CA ALA A 138 -17.62 3.48 -6.05
C ALA A 138 -18.79 3.67 -7.00
N ALA A 139 -18.58 3.54 -8.30
CA ALA A 139 -19.62 3.71 -9.29
C ALA A 139 -20.67 2.58 -9.25
N ALA A 140 -20.37 1.51 -8.52
CA ALA A 140 -21.29 0.38 -8.39
C ALA A 140 -22.39 0.62 -7.34
N THR A 141 -22.34 1.70 -6.59
CA THR A 141 -23.34 2.01 -5.56
C THR A 141 -24.54 2.77 -6.10
#